data_83c40e16cc4362d544096dc0bfc380ab
#
_entry.id   83c40e16cc4362d544096dc0bfc380ab
#
_cell.length_a   1.000
_cell.length_b   1.000
_cell.length_c   1.000
_cell.angle_alpha   90.00
_cell.angle_beta   90.00
_cell.angle_gamma   90.00
#
_symmetry.space_group_name_H-M   'P 1'
#
loop_
_entity.id
_entity.type
_entity.pdbx_description
1 polymer ?
#
loop_
_entity_poly.entity_id
_entity_poly.type
_entity_poly.pdbx_seq_one_letter_code
_entity_poly.pdbx_strand_id
1 'polypeptide(L)'
;MKVRPPLAWDTEGTKRKIKEAATAEFAQYGPDGTTVEHIAKKAGVNKERVYNYFGGKRKLFATILRDELATVAQAVPATSFATEDIGDYAGRVYDYHCERPELIRLLRWEALVFDNEVPDEDLRRTFYHDKTAAVLEGQKAGVVTKDIDAAQLMMFILSIAGWWSTVPQVARMLCGPLSEEEHARRRAAIVQAARRLATPEASEQNIR
;
A
#
# COMPACT_ATOMS: atom_id res chain seq x y z
N MET A 1 29.93 -36.20 28.49
CA MET A 1 29.83 -35.52 27.17
C MET A 1 28.37 -35.07 26.98
N LYS A 2 28.06 -33.77 27.20
CA LYS A 2 26.70 -33.26 27.02
C LYS A 2 26.45 -33.05 25.52
N VAL A 3 25.60 -33.90 24.92
CA VAL A 3 25.14 -33.74 23.56
C VAL A 3 24.28 -32.46 23.54
N ARG A 4 24.75 -31.41 22.84
CA ARG A 4 23.91 -30.23 22.53
C ARG A 4 22.71 -30.70 21.72
N PRO A 5 21.46 -30.33 22.12
CA PRO A 5 20.30 -30.61 21.27
C PRO A 5 20.50 -29.92 19.91
N PRO A 6 20.07 -30.54 18.81
CA PRO A 6 20.14 -29.90 17.50
C PRO A 6 19.41 -28.56 17.60
N LEU A 7 20.07 -27.49 17.18
CA LEU A 7 19.46 -26.15 17.02
C LEU A 7 18.16 -26.33 16.23
N ALA A 8 17.04 -26.13 16.90
CA ALA A 8 15.74 -26.02 16.19
C ALA A 8 15.95 -24.97 15.10
N TRP A 9 15.76 -25.38 13.84
CA TRP A 9 15.95 -24.51 12.69
C TRP A 9 14.96 -23.36 12.83
N ASP A 10 15.45 -22.13 12.98
CA ASP A 10 14.63 -20.93 13.03
C ASP A 10 14.07 -20.65 11.62
N THR A 11 13.01 -21.39 11.29
CA THR A 11 12.35 -21.33 9.98
C THR A 11 11.70 -19.96 9.77
N GLU A 12 11.04 -19.42 10.79
CA GLU A 12 10.36 -18.13 10.69
C GLU A 12 11.36 -16.97 10.62
N GLY A 13 12.44 -17.01 11.40
CA GLY A 13 13.52 -16.04 11.26
C GLY A 13 14.21 -16.12 9.90
N THR A 14 14.36 -17.32 9.33
CA THR A 14 14.88 -17.48 7.97
C THR A 14 13.94 -16.91 6.92
N LYS A 15 12.65 -17.19 6.99
CA LYS A 15 11.64 -16.60 6.08
C LYS A 15 11.61 -15.08 6.18
N ARG A 16 11.69 -14.53 7.39
CA ARG A 16 11.74 -13.07 7.60
C ARG A 16 12.95 -12.44 6.91
N LYS A 17 14.17 -12.99 7.10
CA LYS A 17 15.37 -12.50 6.43
C LYS A 17 15.26 -12.52 4.90
N ILE A 18 14.67 -13.58 4.35
CA ILE A 18 14.45 -13.69 2.90
C ILE A 18 13.46 -12.60 2.45
N LYS A 19 12.33 -12.41 3.16
CA LYS A 19 11.35 -11.38 2.82
C LYS A 19 11.96 -9.98 2.89
N GLU A 20 12.68 -9.62 3.96
CA GLU A 20 13.34 -8.33 4.12
C GLU A 20 14.34 -8.05 2.98
N ALA A 21 15.20 -9.01 2.65
CA ALA A 21 16.15 -8.89 1.55
C ALA A 21 15.44 -8.74 0.20
N ALA A 22 14.39 -9.52 -0.04
CA ALA A 22 13.65 -9.52 -1.29
C ALA A 22 12.79 -8.26 -1.45
N THR A 23 12.18 -7.73 -0.37
CA THR A 23 11.45 -6.45 -0.41
C THR A 23 12.36 -5.32 -0.91
N ALA A 24 13.55 -5.19 -0.34
CA ALA A 24 14.52 -4.19 -0.76
C ALA A 24 14.96 -4.37 -2.22
N GLU A 25 15.25 -5.61 -2.64
CA GLU A 25 15.68 -5.92 -4.01
C GLU A 25 14.56 -5.65 -5.03
N PHE A 26 13.37 -6.16 -4.77
CA PHE A 26 12.23 -5.95 -5.66
C PHE A 26 11.79 -4.49 -5.74
N ALA A 27 11.78 -3.78 -4.61
CA ALA A 27 11.45 -2.35 -4.63
C ALA A 27 12.46 -1.54 -5.44
N GLN A 28 13.73 -1.92 -5.43
CA GLN A 28 14.79 -1.20 -6.14
C GLN A 28 14.90 -1.57 -7.61
N TYR A 29 14.86 -2.86 -7.93
CA TYR A 29 15.24 -3.39 -9.25
C TYR A 29 14.09 -4.09 -9.98
N GLY A 30 12.96 -4.30 -9.32
CA GLY A 30 11.86 -5.10 -9.82
C GLY A 30 12.13 -6.62 -9.79
N PRO A 31 11.09 -7.42 -10.08
CA PRO A 31 11.23 -8.88 -10.12
C PRO A 31 12.23 -9.35 -11.17
N ASP A 32 12.33 -8.67 -12.30
CA ASP A 32 13.21 -9.07 -13.41
C ASP A 32 14.63 -8.50 -13.29
N GLY A 33 14.81 -7.44 -12.48
CA GLY A 33 16.12 -6.84 -12.23
C GLY A 33 16.96 -7.52 -11.15
N THR A 34 16.44 -8.56 -10.48
CA THR A 34 17.17 -9.32 -9.45
C THR A 34 17.01 -10.84 -9.63
N THR A 35 17.82 -11.64 -8.93
CA THR A 35 17.80 -13.10 -9.00
C THR A 35 17.59 -13.72 -7.62
N VAL A 36 17.11 -14.97 -7.58
CA VAL A 36 16.97 -15.73 -6.32
C VAL A 36 18.32 -15.88 -5.63
N GLU A 37 19.41 -16.07 -6.38
CA GLU A 37 20.76 -16.16 -5.89
C GLU A 37 21.19 -14.86 -5.18
N HIS A 38 20.87 -13.71 -5.77
CA HIS A 38 21.20 -12.41 -5.19
C HIS A 38 20.42 -12.15 -3.89
N ILE A 39 19.13 -12.42 -3.89
CA ILE A 39 18.26 -12.32 -2.72
C ILE A 39 18.76 -13.25 -1.60
N ALA A 40 19.07 -14.51 -1.92
CA ALA A 40 19.56 -15.50 -0.96
C ALA A 40 20.88 -15.06 -0.33
N LYS A 41 21.82 -14.56 -1.16
CA LYS A 41 23.10 -14.02 -0.69
C LYS A 41 22.89 -12.85 0.29
N LYS A 42 22.00 -11.91 -0.06
CA LYS A 42 21.69 -10.75 0.79
C LYS A 42 21.00 -11.16 2.10
N ALA A 43 20.16 -12.20 2.06
CA ALA A 43 19.50 -12.76 3.25
C ALA A 43 20.44 -13.64 4.11
N GLY A 44 21.64 -13.98 3.63
CA GLY A 44 22.56 -14.87 4.32
C GLY A 44 22.08 -16.33 4.37
N VAL A 45 21.41 -16.80 3.31
CA VAL A 45 20.87 -18.16 3.21
C VAL A 45 21.22 -18.81 1.87
N ASN A 46 21.05 -20.15 1.77
CA ASN A 46 21.18 -20.84 0.50
C ASN A 46 19.93 -20.62 -0.37
N LYS A 47 20.12 -20.58 -1.70
CA LYS A 47 19.03 -20.35 -2.66
C LYS A 47 17.94 -21.42 -2.60
N GLU A 48 18.28 -22.66 -2.26
CA GLU A 48 17.34 -23.77 -2.08
C GLU A 48 16.27 -23.45 -1.02
N ARG A 49 16.60 -22.67 0.01
CA ARG A 49 15.64 -22.23 1.02
C ARG A 49 14.60 -21.26 0.46
N VAL A 50 15.01 -20.39 -0.47
CA VAL A 50 14.07 -19.49 -1.15
C VAL A 50 13.06 -20.30 -1.99
N TYR A 51 13.52 -21.30 -2.73
CA TYR A 51 12.65 -22.19 -3.50
C TYR A 51 11.74 -23.02 -2.58
N ASN A 52 12.29 -23.58 -1.51
CA ASN A 52 11.54 -24.44 -0.59
C ASN A 52 10.45 -23.66 0.18
N TYR A 53 10.73 -22.41 0.57
CA TYR A 53 9.76 -21.63 1.36
C TYR A 53 8.78 -20.83 0.52
N PHE A 54 9.17 -20.39 -0.67
CA PHE A 54 8.40 -19.46 -1.47
C PHE A 54 8.13 -19.94 -2.90
N GLY A 55 8.72 -21.05 -3.33
CA GLY A 55 8.47 -21.62 -4.66
C GLY A 55 9.09 -20.82 -5.82
N GLY A 56 10.00 -19.90 -5.54
CA GLY A 56 10.72 -19.13 -6.55
C GLY A 56 10.39 -17.63 -6.56
N LYS A 57 11.02 -16.90 -7.47
CA LYS A 57 11.08 -15.44 -7.50
C LYS A 57 9.69 -14.78 -7.64
N ARG A 58 8.88 -15.24 -8.60
CA ARG A 58 7.54 -14.66 -8.87
C ARG A 58 6.58 -14.87 -7.69
N LYS A 59 6.59 -16.05 -7.08
CA LYS A 59 5.77 -16.34 -5.89
C LYS A 59 6.26 -15.58 -4.65
N LEU A 60 7.57 -15.40 -4.51
CA LEU A 60 8.14 -14.58 -3.44
C LEU A 60 7.71 -13.12 -3.58
N PHE A 61 7.75 -12.54 -4.80
CA PHE A 61 7.24 -11.19 -5.05
C PHE A 61 5.77 -11.05 -4.68
N ALA A 62 4.92 -11.97 -5.13
CA ALA A 62 3.49 -12.00 -4.79
C ALA A 62 3.26 -12.05 -3.27
N THR A 63 4.02 -12.91 -2.57
CA THR A 63 3.96 -13.01 -1.11
C THR A 63 4.32 -11.70 -0.42
N ILE A 64 5.40 -11.06 -0.85
CA ILE A 64 5.84 -9.77 -0.30
C ILE A 64 4.81 -8.69 -0.52
N LEU A 65 4.30 -8.54 -1.74
CA LEU A 65 3.31 -7.52 -2.06
C LEU A 65 2.03 -7.71 -1.25
N ARG A 66 1.54 -8.96 -1.12
CA ARG A 66 0.41 -9.29 -0.26
C ARG A 66 0.67 -8.90 1.21
N ASP A 67 1.84 -9.23 1.75
CA ASP A 67 2.18 -8.95 3.14
C ASP A 67 2.32 -7.43 3.39
N GLU A 68 2.88 -6.67 2.46
CA GLU A 68 2.94 -5.20 2.52
C GLU A 68 1.54 -4.56 2.43
N LEU A 69 0.65 -5.08 1.57
CA LEU A 69 -0.74 -4.63 1.50
C LEU A 69 -1.53 -4.92 2.77
N ALA A 70 -1.31 -6.09 3.40
CA ALA A 70 -1.90 -6.41 4.70
C ALA A 70 -1.37 -5.47 5.79
N THR A 71 -0.08 -5.13 5.74
CA THR A 71 0.56 -4.22 6.70
C THR A 71 -0.05 -2.82 6.61
N VAL A 72 -0.20 -2.25 5.40
CA VAL A 72 -0.83 -0.92 5.25
C VAL A 72 -2.31 -0.94 5.63
N ALA A 73 -3.04 -2.02 5.35
CA ALA A 73 -4.44 -2.13 5.75
C ALA A 73 -4.62 -2.11 7.28
N GLN A 74 -3.66 -2.65 8.02
CA GLN A 74 -3.64 -2.59 9.50
C GLN A 74 -3.14 -1.24 10.03
N ALA A 75 -2.13 -0.65 9.41
CA ALA A 75 -1.54 0.61 9.84
C ALA A 75 -2.47 1.82 9.57
N VAL A 76 -3.20 1.79 8.47
CA VAL A 76 -4.12 2.85 8.03
C VAL A 76 -5.49 2.23 7.72
N PRO A 77 -6.22 1.76 8.74
CA PRO A 77 -7.55 1.19 8.54
C PRO A 77 -8.54 2.28 8.08
N ALA A 78 -9.47 1.90 7.20
CA ALA A 78 -10.68 2.65 6.91
C ALA A 78 -11.83 1.94 7.66
N THR A 79 -12.30 2.53 8.75
CA THR A 79 -13.31 1.88 9.62
C THR A 79 -14.73 2.26 9.22
N SER A 80 -15.07 3.56 9.28
CA SER A 80 -16.37 4.06 8.84
C SER A 80 -16.28 5.56 8.58
N PHE A 81 -16.55 5.98 7.36
CA PHE A 81 -16.62 7.42 7.05
C PHE A 81 -17.97 8.07 7.43
N ALA A 82 -18.84 7.35 8.13
CA ALA A 82 -19.95 7.97 8.84
C ALA A 82 -19.47 8.76 10.07
N THR A 83 -18.36 8.38 10.66
CA THR A 83 -17.79 8.96 11.90
C THR A 83 -16.34 9.42 11.75
N GLU A 84 -15.60 8.90 10.79
CA GLU A 84 -14.21 9.20 10.52
C GLU A 84 -14.10 10.18 9.34
N ASP A 85 -13.15 11.12 9.44
CA ASP A 85 -12.92 12.10 8.36
C ASP A 85 -12.14 11.45 7.20
N ILE A 86 -12.74 11.41 6.02
CA ILE A 86 -12.12 10.83 4.81
C ILE A 86 -10.87 11.59 4.36
N GLY A 87 -10.81 12.90 4.64
CA GLY A 87 -9.62 13.70 4.37
C GLY A 87 -8.46 13.31 5.27
N ASP A 88 -8.76 13.08 6.53
CA ASP A 88 -7.73 12.64 7.50
C ASP A 88 -7.20 11.24 7.15
N TYR A 89 -8.09 10.34 6.70
CA TYR A 89 -7.70 9.05 6.15
C TYR A 89 -6.74 9.21 4.95
N ALA A 90 -7.07 10.09 3.99
CA ALA A 90 -6.20 10.37 2.84
C ALA A 90 -4.82 10.91 3.28
N GLY A 91 -4.80 11.77 4.29
CA GLY A 91 -3.56 12.27 4.89
C GLY A 91 -2.71 11.16 5.50
N ARG A 92 -3.31 10.22 6.24
CA ARG A 92 -2.60 9.07 6.81
C ARG A 92 -2.06 8.11 5.74
N VAL A 93 -2.81 7.91 4.64
CA VAL A 93 -2.33 7.13 3.50
C VAL A 93 -1.10 7.79 2.87
N TYR A 94 -1.12 9.12 2.69
CA TYR A 94 0.02 9.88 2.17
C TYR A 94 1.23 9.76 3.09
N ASP A 95 1.06 9.95 4.39
CA ASP A 95 2.13 9.82 5.39
C ASP A 95 2.77 8.44 5.33
N TYR A 96 1.95 7.38 5.30
CA TYR A 96 2.42 5.99 5.19
C TYR A 96 3.27 5.75 3.93
N HIS A 97 2.85 6.29 2.78
CA HIS A 97 3.62 6.14 1.54
C HIS A 97 4.94 6.93 1.54
N CYS A 98 5.00 8.04 2.27
CA CYS A 98 6.26 8.77 2.47
C CYS A 98 7.23 8.02 3.39
N GLU A 99 6.71 7.38 4.45
CA GLU A 99 7.50 6.61 5.42
C GLU A 99 7.91 5.22 4.88
N ARG A 100 7.09 4.63 4.03
CA ARG A 100 7.24 3.27 3.48
C ARG A 100 7.17 3.26 1.95
N PRO A 101 8.17 3.83 1.28
CA PRO A 101 8.16 3.99 -0.19
C PRO A 101 8.25 2.65 -0.95
N GLU A 102 8.61 1.55 -0.27
CA GLU A 102 8.72 0.22 -0.86
C GLU A 102 7.38 -0.26 -1.42
N LEU A 103 6.26 -0.04 -0.70
CA LEU A 103 4.93 -0.48 -1.14
C LEU A 103 4.56 0.11 -2.50
N ILE A 104 4.71 1.43 -2.68
CA ILE A 104 4.40 2.09 -3.95
C ILE A 104 5.30 1.58 -5.08
N ARG A 105 6.56 1.32 -4.79
CA ARG A 105 7.50 0.76 -5.77
C ARG A 105 7.11 -0.65 -6.18
N LEU A 106 6.71 -1.50 -5.24
CA LEU A 106 6.24 -2.86 -5.51
C LEU A 106 4.95 -2.85 -6.35
N LEU A 107 3.97 -1.98 -6.04
CA LEU A 107 2.75 -1.83 -6.84
C LEU A 107 3.03 -1.38 -8.28
N ARG A 108 4.00 -0.48 -8.47
CA ARG A 108 4.43 -0.08 -9.82
C ARG A 108 5.06 -1.24 -10.58
N TRP A 109 5.92 -2.01 -9.93
CA TRP A 109 6.51 -3.20 -10.54
C TRP A 109 5.46 -4.27 -10.85
N GLU A 110 4.46 -4.45 -10.00
CA GLU A 110 3.33 -5.34 -10.29
C GLU A 110 2.64 -4.94 -11.61
N ALA A 111 2.27 -3.66 -11.74
CA ALA A 111 1.60 -3.15 -12.93
C ALA A 111 2.42 -3.31 -14.21
N LEU A 112 3.77 -3.34 -14.12
CA LEU A 112 4.66 -3.50 -15.26
C LEU A 112 4.93 -4.97 -15.63
N VAL A 113 4.85 -5.89 -14.65
CA VAL A 113 5.36 -7.28 -14.83
C VAL A 113 4.24 -8.31 -14.90
N PHE A 114 3.10 -8.02 -14.28
CA PHE A 114 2.01 -8.99 -14.17
C PHE A 114 0.84 -8.69 -15.11
N ASP A 115 0.89 -7.60 -15.88
CA ASP A 115 -0.18 -7.14 -16.74
C ASP A 115 -1.55 -7.15 -16.04
N ASN A 116 -2.47 -8.06 -16.45
CA ASN A 116 -3.79 -8.20 -15.86
C ASN A 116 -3.88 -9.30 -14.77
N GLU A 117 -2.78 -10.01 -14.49
CA GLU A 117 -2.76 -11.00 -13.41
C GLU A 117 -2.63 -10.29 -12.05
N VAL A 118 -3.48 -10.63 -11.11
CA VAL A 118 -3.40 -10.15 -9.73
C VAL A 118 -3.11 -11.33 -8.80
N PRO A 119 -1.87 -11.50 -8.34
CA PRO A 119 -1.56 -12.56 -7.38
C PRO A 119 -2.36 -12.40 -6.08
N ASP A 120 -2.92 -13.52 -5.59
CA ASP A 120 -3.77 -13.57 -4.39
C ASP A 120 -4.98 -12.59 -4.46
N GLU A 121 -5.58 -12.42 -5.64
CA GLU A 121 -6.62 -11.42 -5.91
C GLU A 121 -7.79 -11.49 -4.92
N ASP A 122 -8.32 -12.66 -4.64
CA ASP A 122 -9.47 -12.84 -3.74
C ASP A 122 -9.18 -12.32 -2.33
N LEU A 123 -7.98 -12.62 -1.80
CA LEU A 123 -7.57 -12.11 -0.49
C LEU A 123 -7.37 -10.58 -0.54
N ARG A 124 -6.78 -10.07 -1.60
CA ARG A 124 -6.54 -8.63 -1.75
C ARG A 124 -7.83 -7.85 -1.93
N ARG A 125 -8.83 -8.42 -2.58
CA ARG A 125 -10.18 -7.86 -2.70
C ARG A 125 -10.80 -7.57 -1.34
N THR A 126 -10.55 -8.37 -0.31
CA THR A 126 -11.09 -8.11 1.03
C THR A 126 -10.60 -6.77 1.58
N PHE A 127 -9.32 -6.43 1.40
CA PHE A 127 -8.76 -5.15 1.86
C PHE A 127 -9.40 -3.94 1.17
N TYR A 128 -9.75 -4.06 -0.11
CA TYR A 128 -10.42 -2.98 -0.85
C TYR A 128 -11.92 -2.94 -0.58
N HIS A 129 -12.52 -4.10 -0.35
CA HIS A 129 -13.93 -4.20 0.03
C HIS A 129 -14.21 -3.45 1.35
N ASP A 130 -13.36 -3.62 2.38
CA ASP A 130 -13.51 -2.93 3.66
C ASP A 130 -13.45 -1.41 3.48
N LYS A 131 -12.53 -0.92 2.65
CA LYS A 131 -12.42 0.51 2.34
C LYS A 131 -13.67 1.05 1.62
N THR A 132 -14.19 0.30 0.67
CA THR A 132 -15.42 0.65 -0.05
C THR A 132 -16.64 0.63 0.87
N ALA A 133 -16.70 -0.36 1.79
CA ALA A 133 -17.76 -0.44 2.79
C ALA A 133 -17.76 0.79 3.72
N ALA A 134 -16.58 1.28 4.14
CA ALA A 134 -16.47 2.50 4.94
C ALA A 134 -17.04 3.74 4.21
N VAL A 135 -16.82 3.85 2.89
CA VAL A 135 -17.42 4.93 2.08
C VAL A 135 -18.93 4.77 2.03
N LEU A 136 -19.44 3.56 1.77
CA LEU A 136 -20.88 3.29 1.73
C LEU A 136 -21.59 3.65 3.03
N GLU A 137 -20.96 3.42 4.17
CA GLU A 137 -21.50 3.86 5.47
C GLU A 137 -21.59 5.38 5.56
N GLY A 138 -20.57 6.12 5.14
CA GLY A 138 -20.62 7.58 5.06
C GLY A 138 -21.69 8.11 4.11
N GLN A 139 -21.87 7.45 2.95
CA GLN A 139 -22.94 7.77 1.99
C GLN A 139 -24.34 7.49 2.58
N LYS A 140 -24.52 6.39 3.31
CA LYS A 140 -25.79 6.08 4.00
C LYS A 140 -26.10 7.10 5.09
N ALA A 141 -25.08 7.53 5.82
CA ALA A 141 -25.20 8.56 6.85
C ALA A 141 -25.42 9.99 6.29
N GLY A 142 -25.25 10.19 4.99
CA GLY A 142 -25.41 11.49 4.34
C GLY A 142 -24.25 12.47 4.55
N VAL A 143 -23.12 12.01 5.07
CA VAL A 143 -21.91 12.81 5.30
C VAL A 143 -20.88 12.68 4.18
N VAL A 144 -21.05 11.69 3.30
CA VAL A 144 -20.26 11.49 2.09
C VAL A 144 -21.20 11.58 0.88
N THR A 145 -20.74 12.24 -0.19
CA THR A 145 -21.52 12.39 -1.43
C THR A 145 -21.93 11.05 -2.02
N LYS A 146 -23.14 10.99 -2.61
CA LYS A 146 -23.65 9.85 -3.37
C LYS A 146 -23.49 10.01 -4.88
N ASP A 147 -22.99 11.18 -5.34
CA ASP A 147 -22.84 11.50 -6.76
C ASP A 147 -21.70 10.72 -7.41
N ILE A 148 -20.81 10.17 -6.59
CA ILE A 148 -19.71 9.31 -7.01
C ILE A 148 -19.92 7.93 -6.37
N ASP A 149 -19.83 6.87 -7.19
CA ASP A 149 -19.84 5.50 -6.69
C ASP A 149 -18.77 5.28 -5.61
N ALA A 150 -19.08 4.50 -4.58
CA ALA A 150 -18.21 4.33 -3.43
C ALA A 150 -16.82 3.75 -3.77
N ALA A 151 -16.75 2.81 -4.71
CA ALA A 151 -15.47 2.23 -5.14
C ALA A 151 -14.66 3.25 -5.97
N GLN A 152 -15.33 4.02 -6.82
CA GLN A 152 -14.69 5.09 -7.60
C GLN A 152 -14.20 6.22 -6.70
N LEU A 153 -14.99 6.63 -5.70
CA LEU A 153 -14.59 7.64 -4.74
C LEU A 153 -13.35 7.17 -3.95
N MET A 154 -13.36 5.92 -3.47
CA MET A 154 -12.18 5.36 -2.79
C MET A 154 -10.96 5.33 -3.71
N MET A 155 -11.13 4.97 -4.99
CA MET A 155 -10.03 4.99 -5.96
C MET A 155 -9.45 6.40 -6.13
N PHE A 156 -10.30 7.45 -6.20
CA PHE A 156 -9.83 8.83 -6.26
C PHE A 156 -9.07 9.24 -4.98
N ILE A 157 -9.59 8.87 -3.79
CA ILE A 157 -8.93 9.15 -2.52
C ILE A 157 -7.52 8.51 -2.45
N LEU A 158 -7.41 7.23 -2.82
CA LEU A 158 -6.13 6.54 -2.87
C LEU A 158 -5.19 7.16 -3.93
N SER A 159 -5.73 7.61 -5.07
CA SER A 159 -4.96 8.24 -6.14
C SER A 159 -4.37 9.58 -5.70
N ILE A 160 -5.16 10.48 -5.12
CA ILE A 160 -4.64 11.78 -4.68
C ILE A 160 -3.63 11.65 -3.52
N ALA A 161 -3.77 10.64 -2.67
CA ALA A 161 -2.81 10.36 -1.60
C ALA A 161 -1.51 9.71 -2.12
N GLY A 162 -1.62 8.73 -3.04
CA GLY A 162 -0.49 7.90 -3.48
C GLY A 162 0.29 8.47 -4.67
N TRP A 163 -0.30 9.37 -5.47
CA TRP A 163 0.32 9.84 -6.72
C TRP A 163 1.65 10.56 -6.51
N TRP A 164 1.78 11.31 -5.42
CA TRP A 164 3.00 12.01 -5.03
C TRP A 164 4.23 11.10 -4.91
N SER A 165 4.03 9.91 -4.36
CA SER A 165 5.08 8.90 -4.24
C SER A 165 5.22 8.05 -5.51
N THR A 166 4.18 8.01 -6.35
CA THR A 166 4.20 7.28 -7.63
C THR A 166 5.05 8.01 -8.68
N VAL A 167 4.96 9.33 -8.75
CA VAL A 167 5.69 10.16 -9.74
C VAL A 167 6.48 11.28 -9.05
N PRO A 168 7.46 10.95 -8.19
CA PRO A 168 8.17 11.93 -7.36
C PRO A 168 8.91 12.99 -8.19
N GLN A 169 9.29 12.68 -9.44
CA GLN A 169 9.93 13.64 -10.34
C GLN A 169 8.96 14.74 -10.75
N VAL A 170 7.71 14.38 -11.09
CA VAL A 170 6.66 15.35 -11.42
C VAL A 170 6.31 16.19 -10.20
N ALA A 171 6.13 15.55 -9.04
CA ALA A 171 5.87 16.26 -7.79
C ALA A 171 6.95 17.29 -7.47
N ARG A 172 8.25 16.93 -7.65
CA ARG A 172 9.37 17.84 -7.47
C ARG A 172 9.37 19.00 -8.46
N MET A 173 9.05 18.74 -9.75
CA MET A 173 9.02 19.79 -10.77
C MET A 173 7.90 20.82 -10.52
N LEU A 174 6.74 20.36 -10.04
CA LEU A 174 5.58 21.23 -9.78
C LEU A 174 5.68 21.98 -8.44
N CYS A 175 6.18 21.30 -7.39
CA CYS A 175 6.09 21.79 -6.01
C CYS A 175 7.45 21.97 -5.32
N GLY A 176 8.56 21.68 -6.00
CA GLY A 176 9.89 21.73 -5.42
C GLY A 176 10.27 20.44 -4.66
N PRO A 177 11.47 20.43 -4.04
CA PRO A 177 11.98 19.27 -3.31
C PRO A 177 11.15 19.02 -2.04
N LEU A 178 11.08 17.76 -1.61
CA LEU A 178 10.38 17.38 -0.39
C LEU A 178 11.21 17.80 0.83
N SER A 179 10.72 18.80 1.56
CA SER A 179 11.16 19.21 2.90
C SER A 179 10.05 18.90 3.90
N GLU A 180 10.31 19.06 5.20
CA GLU A 180 9.26 18.90 6.23
C GLU A 180 8.10 19.88 6.02
N GLU A 181 8.40 21.13 5.66
CA GLU A 181 7.39 22.14 5.36
C GLU A 181 6.58 21.77 4.11
N GLU A 182 7.24 21.29 3.06
CA GLU A 182 6.57 20.86 1.84
C GLU A 182 5.73 19.59 2.09
N HIS A 183 6.19 18.64 2.91
CA HIS A 183 5.41 17.50 3.34
C HIS A 183 4.11 17.93 4.02
N ALA A 184 4.20 18.85 4.98
CA ALA A 184 3.04 19.37 5.69
C ALA A 184 2.05 20.08 4.73
N ARG A 185 2.55 20.87 3.77
CA ARG A 185 1.72 21.54 2.74
C ARG A 185 1.00 20.55 1.84
N ARG A 186 1.72 19.53 1.34
CA ARG A 186 1.13 18.48 0.50
C ARG A 186 0.07 17.70 1.28
N ARG A 187 0.38 17.31 2.51
CA ARG A 187 -0.59 16.64 3.39
C ARG A 187 -1.85 17.46 3.56
N ALA A 188 -1.73 18.73 3.89
CA ALA A 188 -2.88 19.63 4.05
C ALA A 188 -3.71 19.76 2.76
N ALA A 189 -3.05 19.87 1.60
CA ALA A 189 -3.72 19.94 0.30
C ALA A 189 -4.47 18.64 -0.02
N ILE A 190 -3.88 17.46 0.26
CA ILE A 190 -4.51 16.15 0.08
C ILE A 190 -5.74 16.02 0.96
N VAL A 191 -5.62 16.35 2.25
CA VAL A 191 -6.75 16.33 3.21
C VAL A 191 -7.89 17.21 2.72
N GLN A 192 -7.58 18.44 2.30
CA GLN A 192 -8.59 19.37 1.81
C GLN A 192 -9.23 18.90 0.49
N ALA A 193 -8.44 18.37 -0.44
CA ALA A 193 -8.96 17.85 -1.71
C ALA A 193 -9.89 16.65 -1.48
N ALA A 194 -9.50 15.71 -0.61
CA ALA A 194 -10.31 14.56 -0.26
C ALA A 194 -11.64 14.96 0.38
N ARG A 195 -11.64 15.90 1.32
CA ARG A 195 -12.87 16.44 1.93
C ARG A 195 -13.79 17.05 0.89
N ARG A 196 -13.26 17.92 0.02
CA ARG A 196 -14.05 18.57 -1.04
C ARG A 196 -14.66 17.55 -2.00
N LEU A 197 -13.88 16.54 -2.39
CA LEU A 197 -14.35 15.48 -3.28
C LEU A 197 -15.47 14.64 -2.66
N ALA A 198 -15.41 14.43 -1.35
CA ALA A 198 -16.37 13.61 -0.62
C ALA A 198 -17.57 14.40 -0.05
N THR A 199 -17.54 15.72 -0.08
CA THR A 199 -18.62 16.56 0.47
C THR A 199 -19.89 16.41 -0.37
N PRO A 200 -21.05 16.09 0.25
CA PRO A 200 -22.35 16.14 -0.46
C PRO A 200 -22.64 17.53 -1.00
N GLU A 201 -23.24 17.60 -2.19
CA GLU A 201 -23.78 18.87 -2.67
C GLU A 201 -24.87 19.37 -1.71
N ALA A 202 -24.86 20.67 -1.43
CA ALA A 202 -25.90 21.29 -0.62
C ALA A 202 -27.25 21.08 -1.35
N SER A 203 -28.16 20.35 -0.73
CA SER A 203 -29.52 20.18 -1.28
C SER A 203 -30.15 21.55 -1.48
N GLU A 204 -30.54 21.92 -2.70
CA GLU A 204 -31.26 23.15 -3.04
C GLU A 204 -32.69 23.23 -2.43
N GLN A 205 -32.91 22.59 -1.30
CA GLN A 205 -34.24 22.47 -0.66
C GLN A 205 -34.52 23.51 0.44
N ASN A 206 -33.98 24.73 0.34
CA ASN A 206 -34.43 25.80 1.26
C ASN A 206 -34.59 27.17 0.59
N ILE A 207 -35.13 27.21 -0.64
CA ILE A 207 -35.69 28.45 -1.19
C ILE A 207 -37.12 28.16 -1.64
N ARG A 208 -38.05 28.11 -0.68
CA ARG A 208 -39.46 28.35 -0.89
C ARG A 208 -40.05 29.01 0.35
#